data_f25893a8a4e9eb91dc0c2c598d11990c
#
_entry.id   f25893a8a4e9eb91dc0c2c598d11990c
#
_cell.length_a   1.000
_cell.length_b   1.000
_cell.length_c   1.000
_cell.angle_alpha   90.00
_cell.angle_beta   90.00
_cell.angle_gamma   90.00
#
_symmetry.space_group_name_H-M   'P 1'
#
loop_
_entity.id
_entity.type
_entity.pdbx_description
1 polymer ?
#
loop_
_entity_poly.entity_id
_entity_poly.type
_entity_poly.pdbx_seq_one_letter_code
_entity_poly.pdbx_strand_id
1 'polypeptide(L)'
;MNLENEIQSKFESEYQKVVVNLVYTYNWMTSILKERLDKHHITLQQFNILRILRGQYPKPATVNLLKERMLDKMSDASRIVDRLVQKELVTRSVNQKDRRAVDIIISEKGLEILKNLDPVITPEDVLKANIAEEDVVVLNGLLDKLRG
;
A
#
# COMPACT_ATOMS: atom_id res chain seq x y z
N MET A 1 -6.72 7.63 -22.79
CA MET A 1 -6.55 6.18 -23.00
C MET A 1 -7.89 5.50 -22.76
N ASN A 2 -8.36 4.63 -23.66
CA ASN A 2 -9.63 3.91 -23.51
C ASN A 2 -9.30 2.43 -23.28
N LEU A 3 -9.84 1.84 -22.21
CA LEU A 3 -9.58 0.44 -21.82
C LEU A 3 -9.79 -0.56 -22.96
N GLU A 4 -10.88 -0.39 -23.74
CA GLU A 4 -11.23 -1.30 -24.84
C GLU A 4 -10.14 -1.34 -25.92
N ASN A 5 -9.49 -0.20 -26.18
CA ASN A 5 -8.39 -0.10 -27.14
C ASN A 5 -7.09 -0.71 -26.55
N GLU A 6 -6.85 -0.53 -25.25
CA GLU A 6 -5.64 -1.03 -24.58
C GLU A 6 -5.61 -2.55 -24.52
N ILE A 7 -6.73 -3.19 -24.18
CA ILE A 7 -6.82 -4.65 -24.03
C ILE A 7 -7.41 -5.36 -25.26
N GLN A 8 -7.79 -4.61 -26.29
CA GLN A 8 -8.39 -5.13 -27.53
C GLN A 8 -9.61 -6.03 -27.28
N SER A 9 -10.45 -5.65 -26.33
CA SER A 9 -11.63 -6.42 -25.89
C SER A 9 -12.89 -5.58 -25.91
N LYS A 10 -14.03 -6.25 -26.12
CA LYS A 10 -15.37 -5.67 -25.97
C LYS A 10 -16.04 -6.21 -24.73
N PHE A 11 -16.89 -5.40 -24.10
CA PHE A 11 -17.61 -5.75 -22.90
C PHE A 11 -19.11 -5.90 -23.18
N GLU A 12 -19.75 -6.89 -22.55
CA GLU A 12 -21.18 -7.13 -22.67
C GLU A 12 -22.00 -6.17 -21.79
N SER A 13 -21.37 -5.60 -20.75
CA SER A 13 -21.98 -4.64 -19.84
C SER A 13 -20.96 -3.71 -19.21
N GLU A 14 -21.42 -2.54 -18.72
CA GLU A 14 -20.59 -1.62 -17.93
C GLU A 14 -20.16 -2.27 -16.59
N TYR A 15 -20.90 -3.22 -16.03
CA TYR A 15 -20.50 -3.96 -14.84
C TYR A 15 -19.30 -4.87 -15.11
N GLN A 16 -19.27 -5.55 -16.25
CA GLN A 16 -18.11 -6.32 -16.67
C GLN A 16 -16.89 -5.41 -16.92
N LYS A 17 -17.12 -4.30 -17.62
CA LYS A 17 -16.09 -3.32 -17.93
C LYS A 17 -15.44 -2.73 -16.68
N VAL A 18 -16.22 -2.35 -15.66
CA VAL A 18 -15.68 -1.77 -14.42
C VAL A 18 -14.79 -2.75 -13.65
N VAL A 19 -15.13 -4.04 -13.61
CA VAL A 19 -14.28 -5.06 -12.97
C VAL A 19 -12.90 -5.10 -13.64
N VAL A 20 -12.87 -5.20 -14.96
CA VAL A 20 -11.60 -5.24 -15.70
C VAL A 20 -10.83 -3.92 -15.57
N ASN A 21 -11.55 -2.78 -15.62
CA ASN A 21 -10.94 -1.45 -15.49
C ASN A 21 -10.28 -1.26 -14.11
N LEU A 22 -10.91 -1.73 -13.04
CA LEU A 22 -10.33 -1.69 -11.70
C LEU A 22 -9.03 -2.52 -11.61
N VAL A 23 -9.03 -3.73 -12.15
CA VAL A 23 -7.84 -4.59 -12.17
C VAL A 23 -6.73 -3.96 -13.03
N TYR A 24 -7.07 -3.45 -14.20
CA TYR A 24 -6.12 -2.79 -15.09
C TYR A 24 -5.50 -1.55 -14.45
N THR A 25 -6.34 -0.68 -13.87
CA THR A 25 -5.92 0.55 -13.18
C THR A 25 -5.07 0.23 -11.94
N TYR A 26 -5.45 -0.78 -11.17
CA TYR A 26 -4.65 -1.25 -10.03
C TYR A 26 -3.25 -1.70 -10.47
N ASN A 27 -3.14 -2.52 -11.52
CA ASN A 27 -1.86 -2.97 -12.03
C ASN A 27 -1.01 -1.82 -12.57
N TRP A 28 -1.61 -0.88 -13.30
CA TRP A 28 -0.93 0.32 -13.77
C TRP A 28 -0.40 1.16 -12.60
N MET A 29 -1.23 1.43 -11.58
CA MET A 29 -0.85 2.20 -10.40
C MET A 29 0.28 1.51 -9.63
N THR A 30 0.15 0.20 -9.40
CA THR A 30 1.16 -0.56 -8.66
C THR A 30 2.48 -0.67 -9.40
N SER A 31 2.48 -0.66 -10.73
CA SER A 31 3.73 -0.63 -11.51
C SER A 31 4.52 0.66 -11.29
N ILE A 32 3.84 1.81 -11.26
CA ILE A 32 4.46 3.11 -10.96
C ILE A 32 5.04 3.12 -9.53
N LEU A 33 4.25 2.66 -8.55
CA LEU A 33 4.70 2.58 -7.16
C LEU A 33 5.90 1.64 -7.01
N LYS A 34 5.87 0.49 -7.67
CA LYS A 34 6.95 -0.48 -7.65
C LYS A 34 8.25 0.12 -8.22
N GLU A 35 8.19 0.76 -9.37
CA GLU A 35 9.36 1.41 -9.97
C GLU A 35 10.01 2.43 -9.02
N ARG A 36 9.18 3.22 -8.30
CA ARG A 36 9.67 4.20 -7.32
C ARG A 36 10.29 3.52 -6.09
N LEU A 37 9.69 2.43 -5.61
CA LEU A 37 10.15 1.68 -4.43
C LEU A 37 11.39 0.82 -4.70
N ASP A 38 11.55 0.29 -5.91
CA ASP A 38 12.67 -0.58 -6.27
C ASP A 38 14.03 0.13 -6.11
N LYS A 39 14.08 1.44 -6.32
CA LYS A 39 15.27 2.28 -6.08
C LYS A 39 15.73 2.27 -4.62
N HIS A 40 14.84 1.96 -3.70
CA HIS A 40 15.09 1.88 -2.26
C HIS A 40 15.10 0.42 -1.75
N HIS A 41 15.00 -0.55 -2.65
CA HIS A 41 14.93 -1.99 -2.32
C HIS A 41 13.77 -2.34 -1.37
N ILE A 42 12.65 -1.65 -1.49
CA ILE A 42 11.44 -1.83 -0.66
C ILE A 42 10.30 -2.35 -1.54
N THR A 43 9.61 -3.40 -1.09
CA THR A 43 8.37 -3.85 -1.76
C THR A 43 7.17 -3.02 -1.34
N LEU A 44 6.09 -3.06 -2.13
CA LEU A 44 4.84 -2.35 -1.81
C LEU A 44 4.27 -2.79 -0.45
N GLN A 45 4.31 -4.08 -0.14
CA GLN A 45 3.85 -4.63 1.14
C GLN A 45 4.73 -4.18 2.31
N GLN A 46 6.05 -4.15 2.12
CA GLN A 46 6.99 -3.62 3.11
C GLN A 46 6.75 -2.13 3.36
N PHE A 47 6.57 -1.35 2.31
CA PHE A 47 6.24 0.06 2.41
C PHE A 47 4.93 0.29 3.17
N ASN A 48 3.88 -0.49 2.89
CA ASN A 48 2.60 -0.39 3.58
C ASN A 48 2.74 -0.67 5.09
N ILE A 49 3.48 -1.73 5.48
CA ILE A 49 3.76 -2.03 6.89
C ILE A 49 4.55 -0.89 7.56
N LEU A 50 5.60 -0.38 6.92
CA LEU A 50 6.38 0.74 7.47
C LEU A 50 5.51 1.98 7.71
N ARG A 51 4.59 2.31 6.79
CA ARG A 51 3.64 3.42 6.98
C ARG A 51 2.69 3.20 8.15
N ILE A 52 2.17 1.99 8.32
CA ILE A 52 1.32 1.65 9.47
C ILE A 52 2.09 1.81 10.77
N LEU A 53 3.32 1.30 10.83
CA LEU A 53 4.19 1.40 11.99
C LEU A 53 4.56 2.85 12.32
N ARG A 54 4.87 3.68 11.31
CA ARG A 54 5.11 5.12 11.50
C ARG A 54 3.89 5.81 12.11
N GLY A 55 2.69 5.46 11.66
CA GLY A 55 1.44 6.01 12.22
C GLY A 55 1.18 5.59 13.66
N GLN A 56 1.80 4.50 14.16
CA GLN A 56 1.73 4.04 15.54
C GLN A 56 2.86 4.62 16.42
N TYR A 57 3.98 5.02 15.80
CA TYR A 57 5.18 5.45 16.52
C TYR A 57 4.89 6.56 17.52
N PRO A 58 5.45 6.51 18.76
CA PRO A 58 6.40 5.52 19.28
C PRO A 58 5.77 4.23 19.86
N LYS A 59 4.46 4.06 19.76
CA LYS A 59 3.78 2.86 20.29
C LYS A 59 4.06 1.65 19.40
N PRO A 60 4.28 0.44 19.99
CA PRO A 60 4.44 -0.76 19.22
C PRO A 60 3.13 -1.17 18.53
N ALA A 61 3.25 -1.93 17.45
CA ALA A 61 2.15 -2.63 16.81
C ALA A 61 2.32 -4.13 16.94
N THR A 62 1.22 -4.88 16.92
CA THR A 62 1.23 -6.34 16.84
C THR A 62 1.06 -6.80 15.39
N VAL A 63 1.40 -8.06 15.08
CA VAL A 63 1.14 -8.65 13.77
C VAL A 63 -0.35 -8.60 13.42
N ASN A 64 -1.24 -8.78 14.38
CA ASN A 64 -2.69 -8.70 14.16
C ASN A 64 -3.12 -7.30 13.73
N LEU A 65 -2.63 -6.26 14.42
CA LEU A 65 -2.89 -4.87 14.03
C LEU A 65 -2.41 -4.57 12.60
N LEU A 66 -1.23 -5.10 12.24
CA LEU A 66 -0.70 -4.95 10.88
C LEU A 66 -1.62 -5.60 9.84
N LYS A 67 -2.07 -6.85 10.08
CA LYS A 67 -3.02 -7.55 9.21
C LYS A 67 -4.33 -6.79 9.03
N GLU A 68 -4.86 -6.22 10.10
CA GLU A 68 -6.11 -5.43 10.07
C GLU A 68 -5.98 -4.16 9.21
N ARG A 69 -4.80 -3.52 9.22
CA ARG A 69 -4.56 -2.23 8.54
C ARG A 69 -3.90 -2.34 7.18
N MET A 70 -3.33 -3.50 6.83
CA MET A 70 -2.74 -3.71 5.51
C MET A 70 -3.78 -3.57 4.39
N LEU A 71 -3.39 -2.93 3.30
CA LEU A 71 -4.20 -2.82 2.08
C LEU A 71 -4.39 -4.18 1.42
N ASP A 72 -3.32 -4.99 1.35
CA ASP A 72 -3.39 -6.35 0.83
C ASP A 72 -3.67 -7.34 1.97
N LYS A 73 -4.92 -7.77 2.09
CA LYS A 73 -5.38 -8.70 3.12
C LYS A 73 -4.85 -10.13 2.95
N MET A 74 -4.35 -10.48 1.77
CA MET A 74 -3.81 -11.81 1.47
C MET A 74 -2.32 -11.94 1.80
N SER A 75 -1.65 -10.84 2.11
CA SER A 75 -0.23 -10.83 2.45
C SER A 75 0.06 -11.49 3.79
N ASP A 76 1.17 -12.24 3.86
CA ASP A 76 1.73 -12.78 5.10
C ASP A 76 2.50 -11.69 5.85
N ALA A 77 1.80 -11.01 6.78
CA ALA A 77 2.38 -9.93 7.57
C ALA A 77 3.59 -10.37 8.40
N SER A 78 3.57 -11.60 8.97
CA SER A 78 4.68 -12.11 9.78
C SER A 78 5.96 -12.24 8.94
N ARG A 79 5.85 -12.83 7.76
CA ARG A 79 6.98 -13.01 6.84
C ARG A 79 7.53 -11.67 6.33
N ILE A 80 6.65 -10.70 6.09
CA ILE A 80 7.08 -9.36 5.67
C ILE A 80 7.83 -8.67 6.81
N VAL A 81 7.33 -8.77 8.05
CA VAL A 81 8.00 -8.24 9.25
C VAL A 81 9.38 -8.88 9.43
N ASP A 82 9.51 -10.21 9.29
CA ASP A 82 10.81 -10.89 9.39
C ASP A 82 11.83 -10.33 8.40
N ARG A 83 11.41 -10.06 7.17
CA ARG A 83 12.28 -9.43 6.16
C ARG A 83 12.62 -7.98 6.49
N LEU A 84 11.71 -7.23 7.09
CA LEU A 84 11.97 -5.86 7.56
C LEU A 84 12.95 -5.84 8.74
N VAL A 85 12.89 -6.82 9.64
CA VAL A 85 13.88 -7.01 10.72
C VAL A 85 15.27 -7.29 10.13
N GLN A 86 15.36 -8.19 9.13
CA GLN A 86 16.62 -8.49 8.45
C GLN A 86 17.25 -7.26 7.77
N LYS A 87 16.43 -6.32 7.32
CA LYS A 87 16.85 -5.04 6.74
C LYS A 87 17.12 -3.96 7.79
N GLU A 88 16.90 -4.27 9.07
CA GLU A 88 17.05 -3.33 10.20
C GLU A 88 16.06 -2.14 10.14
N LEU A 89 14.95 -2.29 9.42
CA LEU A 89 13.94 -1.23 9.26
C LEU A 89 12.88 -1.24 10.35
N VAL A 90 12.76 -2.35 11.07
CA VAL A 90 11.92 -2.53 12.25
C VAL A 90 12.65 -3.33 13.31
N THR A 91 12.25 -3.15 14.57
CA THR A 91 12.67 -3.97 15.70
C THR A 91 11.50 -4.82 16.18
N ARG A 92 11.82 -6.00 16.73
CA ARG A 92 10.84 -6.94 17.26
C ARG A 92 11.26 -7.38 18.67
N SER A 93 10.33 -7.31 19.61
CA SER A 93 10.53 -7.73 21.00
C SER A 93 9.31 -8.45 21.54
N VAL A 94 9.50 -9.30 22.56
CA VAL A 94 8.37 -9.94 23.25
C VAL A 94 7.63 -8.88 24.07
N ASN A 95 6.30 -8.86 23.98
CA ASN A 95 5.49 -7.96 24.78
C ASN A 95 5.61 -8.34 26.28
N GLN A 96 5.87 -7.34 27.14
CA GLN A 96 6.10 -7.58 28.55
C GLN A 96 4.81 -7.95 29.32
N LYS A 97 3.65 -7.54 28.82
CA LYS A 97 2.34 -7.80 29.43
C LYS A 97 1.72 -9.10 28.93
N ASP A 98 1.94 -9.43 27.66
CA ASP A 98 1.48 -10.68 27.06
C ASP A 98 2.62 -11.34 26.28
N ARG A 99 3.26 -12.34 26.90
CA ARG A 99 4.39 -13.06 26.31
C ARG A 99 4.07 -13.81 25.01
N ARG A 100 2.78 -13.96 24.67
CA ARG A 100 2.34 -14.55 23.40
C ARG A 100 2.31 -13.52 22.25
N ALA A 101 2.31 -12.24 22.59
CA ALA A 101 2.34 -11.14 21.64
C ALA A 101 3.77 -10.66 21.36
N VAL A 102 3.99 -10.18 20.17
CA VAL A 102 5.25 -9.59 19.72
C VAL A 102 5.01 -8.13 19.40
N ASP A 103 5.80 -7.27 19.99
CA ASP A 103 5.84 -5.84 19.75
C ASP A 103 6.76 -5.53 18.55
N ILE A 104 6.25 -4.77 17.61
CA ILE A 104 6.94 -4.36 16.40
C ILE A 104 6.96 -2.83 16.35
N ILE A 105 8.16 -2.25 16.24
CA ILE A 105 8.36 -0.80 16.18
C ILE A 105 9.21 -0.50 14.96
N ILE A 106 8.89 0.58 14.23
CA ILE A 106 9.74 1.09 13.16
C ILE A 106 11.04 1.63 13.76
N SER A 107 12.17 1.32 13.11
CA SER A 107 13.49 1.83 13.49
C SER A 107 13.72 3.26 12.96
N GLU A 108 14.77 3.92 13.44
CA GLU A 108 15.19 5.21 12.90
C GLU A 108 15.52 5.12 11.40
N LYS A 109 16.20 4.03 10.99
CA LYS A 109 16.47 3.74 9.58
C LYS A 109 15.19 3.58 8.76
N GLY A 110 14.16 2.93 9.31
CA GLY A 110 12.84 2.80 8.68
C GLY A 110 12.13 4.14 8.55
N LEU A 111 12.21 4.99 9.57
CA LEU A 111 11.66 6.35 9.54
C LEU A 111 12.36 7.22 8.49
N GLU A 112 13.69 7.12 8.38
CA GLU A 112 14.48 7.85 7.39
C GLU A 112 14.14 7.44 5.96
N ILE A 113 14.01 6.13 5.69
CA ILE A 113 13.57 5.65 4.37
C ILE A 113 12.21 6.22 4.01
N LEU A 114 11.24 6.19 4.93
CA LEU A 114 9.91 6.78 4.67
C LEU A 114 9.99 8.28 4.40
N LYS A 115 10.81 9.01 5.15
CA LYS A 115 11.01 10.45 4.94
C LYS A 115 11.55 10.75 3.54
N ASN A 116 12.46 9.92 3.04
CA ASN A 116 13.02 10.06 1.69
C ASN A 116 12.01 9.65 0.60
N LEU A 117 11.11 8.70 0.89
CA LEU A 117 10.08 8.25 -0.02
C LEU A 117 8.87 9.20 -0.10
N ASP A 118 8.52 9.86 1.00
CA ASP A 118 7.30 10.71 1.09
C ASP A 118 7.13 11.68 -0.09
N PRO A 119 8.17 12.42 -0.56
CA PRO A 119 8.00 13.38 -1.65
C PRO A 119 7.86 12.75 -3.03
N VAL A 120 8.21 11.48 -3.20
CA VAL A 120 8.33 10.85 -4.53
C VAL A 120 7.45 9.62 -4.72
N ILE A 121 6.90 9.06 -3.63
CA ILE A 121 6.21 7.77 -3.71
C ILE A 121 4.80 7.88 -4.29
N THR A 122 4.04 8.90 -3.90
CA THR A 122 2.66 9.05 -4.33
C THR A 122 2.63 9.52 -5.78
N PRO A 123 1.94 8.83 -6.69
CA PRO A 123 1.83 9.23 -8.10
C PRO A 123 0.82 10.37 -8.32
N GLU A 124 0.71 11.30 -7.38
CA GLU A 124 -0.18 12.46 -7.47
C GLU A 124 0.14 13.33 -8.69
N ASP A 125 1.40 13.45 -9.03
CA ASP A 125 1.87 14.13 -10.24
C ASP A 125 1.22 13.57 -11.51
N VAL A 126 1.16 12.24 -11.62
CA VAL A 126 0.53 11.55 -12.76
C VAL A 126 -1.00 11.69 -12.72
N LEU A 127 -1.59 11.57 -11.52
CA LEU A 127 -3.04 11.70 -11.36
C LEU A 127 -3.51 13.12 -11.66
N LYS A 128 -2.86 14.14 -11.13
CA LYS A 128 -3.20 15.56 -11.35
C LYS A 128 -3.08 15.97 -12.82
N ALA A 129 -2.21 15.31 -13.59
CA ALA A 129 -2.10 15.54 -15.03
C ALA A 129 -3.28 14.96 -15.84
N ASN A 130 -3.96 13.96 -15.31
CA ASN A 130 -4.95 13.17 -16.05
C ASN A 130 -6.40 13.40 -15.60
N ILE A 131 -6.63 13.85 -14.36
CA ILE A 131 -7.98 13.93 -13.77
C ILE A 131 -8.10 15.15 -12.85
N ALA A 132 -9.22 15.88 -12.95
CA ALA A 132 -9.51 17.03 -12.09
C ALA A 132 -9.85 16.59 -10.66
N GLU A 133 -9.61 17.48 -9.68
CA GLU A 133 -9.82 17.17 -8.27
C GLU A 133 -11.28 16.84 -7.95
N GLU A 134 -12.23 17.52 -8.60
CA GLU A 134 -13.66 17.27 -8.47
C GLU A 134 -14.03 15.83 -8.88
N ASP A 135 -13.44 15.33 -9.97
CA ASP A 135 -13.65 13.97 -10.46
C ASP A 135 -13.00 12.94 -9.52
N VAL A 136 -11.87 13.27 -8.90
CA VAL A 136 -11.23 12.41 -7.88
C VAL A 136 -12.14 12.23 -6.66
N VAL A 137 -12.80 13.29 -6.21
CA VAL A 137 -13.77 13.24 -5.10
C VAL A 137 -14.94 12.31 -5.44
N VAL A 138 -15.49 12.46 -6.66
CA VAL A 138 -16.57 11.58 -7.15
C VAL A 138 -16.11 10.14 -7.26
N LEU A 139 -14.91 9.90 -7.82
CA LEU A 139 -14.34 8.57 -7.95
C LEU A 139 -14.16 7.87 -6.59
N ASN A 140 -13.62 8.57 -5.59
CA ASN A 140 -13.47 8.03 -4.24
C ASN A 140 -14.84 7.58 -3.66
N GLY A 141 -15.87 8.42 -3.77
CA GLY A 141 -17.23 8.09 -3.33
C GLY A 141 -17.83 6.88 -4.08
N LEU A 142 -17.59 6.77 -5.39
CA LEU A 142 -18.05 5.63 -6.19
C LEU A 142 -17.31 4.34 -5.82
N LEU A 143 -16.02 4.40 -5.57
CA LEU A 143 -15.23 3.25 -5.12
C LEU A 143 -15.67 2.76 -3.73
N ASP A 144 -15.99 3.67 -2.80
CA ASP A 144 -16.54 3.31 -1.49
C ASP A 144 -17.91 2.62 -1.63
N LYS A 145 -18.81 3.21 -2.42
CA LYS A 145 -20.13 2.66 -2.70
C LYS A 145 -20.08 1.29 -3.38
N LEU A 146 -19.07 1.05 -4.23
CA LEU A 146 -18.87 -0.24 -4.92
C LEU A 146 -18.61 -1.39 -3.93
N ARG A 147 -17.93 -1.08 -2.82
CA ARG A 147 -17.59 -2.08 -1.80
C ARG A 147 -18.70 -2.34 -0.78
N GLY A 148 -19.75 -1.54 -0.73
CA GLY A 148 -20.89 -1.64 0.20
C GLY A 148 -20.82 -0.69 1.36
#